data_7f5d658c7201d69cc77ac3498541399d
#
_entry.id   7f5d658c7201d69cc77ac3498541399d
#
_cell.length_a   1.000
_cell.length_b   1.000
_cell.length_c   1.000
_cell.angle_alpha   90.00
_cell.angle_beta   90.00
_cell.angle_gamma   90.00
#
_symmetry.space_group_name_H-M   'P 1'
#
loop_
_entity.id
_entity.type
_entity.pdbx_description
1 polymer ?
#
loop_
_entity_poly.entity_id
_entity_poly.type
_entity_poly.pdbx_seq_one_letter_code
_entity_poly.pdbx_strand_id
1 'polypeptide(L)'
;MAHLEGEKIVNALVRQALTSVQEVMGENGLNAVLRTSGLEQFVGNFPPNDLQPGIDAAQYARLNQAIEDFYGRGARGMLRRIGKASFQYAVREQAALLGIAGVAMKVLPEKQRMKFILNSMAGALKKSNPQVEAWVDDSGERLAYLESTCAICHGRKSTEPICHLYVGSIGEAVQWAAGRPHEIVETHCMAKGDPYCRFEVGEATTDG
;
A
#
# COMPACT_ATOMS: atom_id res chain seq x y z
N MET A 1 21.36 0.37 3.22
CA MET A 1 19.90 0.25 3.46
C MET A 1 19.38 1.65 3.67
N ALA A 2 18.46 2.12 2.83
CA ALA A 2 17.76 3.38 3.09
C ALA A 2 16.88 3.16 4.33
N HIS A 3 17.11 3.93 5.37
CA HIS A 3 16.38 3.81 6.63
C HIS A 3 15.32 4.91 6.69
N LEU A 4 14.08 4.53 6.97
CA LEU A 4 12.99 5.46 7.28
C LEU A 4 13.01 5.93 8.76
N GLU A 5 14.17 5.84 9.44
CA GLU A 5 14.28 6.33 10.81
C GLU A 5 14.00 7.83 10.87
N GLY A 6 12.98 8.20 11.64
CA GLY A 6 12.51 9.59 11.75
C GLY A 6 11.66 10.10 10.59
N GLU A 7 11.50 9.30 9.53
CA GLU A 7 10.68 9.68 8.39
C GLU A 7 9.19 9.63 8.71
N LYS A 8 8.47 10.65 8.23
CA LYS A 8 7.03 10.80 8.46
C LYS A 8 6.23 10.33 7.26
N ILE A 9 5.18 9.59 7.56
CA ILE A 9 4.10 9.33 6.61
C ILE A 9 3.14 10.52 6.67
N VAL A 10 2.83 11.10 5.51
CA VAL A 10 1.95 12.29 5.45
C VAL A 10 0.52 11.98 5.84
N ASN A 11 -0.19 13.00 6.33
CA ASN A 11 -1.58 12.88 6.79
C ASN A 11 -2.51 12.23 5.77
N ALA A 12 -2.39 12.56 4.49
CA ALA A 12 -3.21 11.98 3.43
C ALA A 12 -3.09 10.45 3.36
N LEU A 13 -1.87 9.89 3.47
CA LEU A 13 -1.64 8.44 3.46
C LEU A 13 -2.10 7.78 4.77
N VAL A 14 -1.91 8.45 5.91
CA VAL A 14 -2.46 7.97 7.20
C VAL A 14 -3.98 7.92 7.14
N ARG A 15 -4.63 8.99 6.70
CA ARG A 15 -6.08 9.06 6.53
C ARG A 15 -6.59 7.96 5.59
N GLN A 16 -5.94 7.77 4.45
CA GLN A 16 -6.24 6.69 3.50
C GLN A 16 -6.21 5.32 4.19
N ALA A 17 -5.16 5.02 4.95
CA ALA A 17 -5.03 3.76 5.68
C ALA A 17 -6.15 3.59 6.71
N LEU A 18 -6.39 4.59 7.58
CA LEU A 18 -7.41 4.52 8.62
C LEU A 18 -8.83 4.37 8.06
N THR A 19 -9.16 5.12 6.99
CA THR A 19 -10.44 4.99 6.30
C THR A 19 -10.64 3.58 5.74
N SER A 20 -9.60 3.01 5.14
CA SER A 20 -9.65 1.66 4.56
C SER A 20 -9.74 0.57 5.64
N VAL A 21 -9.05 0.76 6.76
CA VAL A 21 -9.19 -0.12 7.93
C VAL A 21 -10.60 -0.06 8.48
N GLN A 22 -11.18 1.14 8.63
CA GLN A 22 -12.56 1.31 9.11
C GLN A 22 -13.59 0.67 8.15
N GLU A 23 -13.40 0.83 6.84
CA GLU A 23 -14.29 0.22 5.83
C GLU A 23 -14.32 -1.31 5.94
N VAL A 24 -13.18 -1.94 6.23
CA VAL A 24 -13.03 -3.40 6.24
C VAL A 24 -13.29 -4.01 7.61
N MET A 25 -12.86 -3.35 8.70
CA MET A 25 -12.93 -3.86 10.07
C MET A 25 -14.09 -3.28 10.88
N GLY A 26 -14.74 -2.23 10.37
CA GLY A 26 -15.69 -1.42 11.13
C GLY A 26 -15.01 -0.52 12.15
N GLU A 27 -15.78 0.36 12.76
CA GLU A 27 -15.29 1.34 13.75
C GLU A 27 -14.66 0.67 14.99
N ASN A 28 -15.29 -0.35 15.51
CA ASN A 28 -14.78 -1.06 16.71
C ASN A 28 -13.45 -1.76 16.44
N GLY A 29 -13.31 -2.38 15.25
CA GLY A 29 -12.06 -3.01 14.80
C GLY A 29 -10.94 -1.99 14.63
N LEU A 30 -11.22 -0.87 13.95
CA LEU A 30 -10.28 0.24 13.83
C LEU A 30 -9.83 0.75 15.20
N ASN A 31 -10.79 1.04 16.11
CA ASN A 31 -10.47 1.56 17.43
C ASN A 31 -9.60 0.58 18.26
N ALA A 32 -9.81 -0.73 18.10
CA ALA A 32 -8.99 -1.74 18.76
C ALA A 32 -7.54 -1.69 18.25
N VAL A 33 -7.32 -1.71 16.92
CA VAL A 33 -5.96 -1.67 16.37
C VAL A 33 -5.26 -0.33 16.58
N LEU A 34 -5.99 0.80 16.63
CA LEU A 34 -5.42 2.10 16.95
C LEU A 34 -4.85 2.11 18.37
N ARG A 35 -5.58 1.56 19.36
CA ARG A 35 -5.10 1.47 20.75
C ARG A 35 -3.89 0.57 20.89
N THR A 36 -3.89 -0.60 20.23
CA THR A 36 -2.77 -1.54 20.30
C THR A 36 -1.52 -1.08 19.55
N SER A 37 -1.67 -0.21 18.56
CA SER A 37 -0.55 0.35 17.79
C SER A 37 0.01 1.66 18.35
N GLY A 38 -0.58 2.23 19.44
CA GLY A 38 -0.18 3.51 20.00
C GLY A 38 -0.60 4.71 19.15
N LEU A 39 -1.78 4.63 18.51
CA LEU A 39 -2.34 5.66 17.64
C LEU A 39 -3.72 6.13 18.13
N GLU A 40 -3.94 6.13 19.46
CA GLU A 40 -5.21 6.48 20.11
C GLU A 40 -5.72 7.88 19.77
N GLN A 41 -4.81 8.80 19.39
CA GLN A 41 -5.17 10.16 18.98
C GLN A 41 -6.08 10.18 17.74
N PHE A 42 -6.15 9.09 16.98
CA PHE A 42 -7.00 8.98 15.79
C PHE A 42 -8.36 8.31 16.06
N VAL A 43 -8.63 7.89 17.27
CA VAL A 43 -9.96 7.36 17.64
C VAL A 43 -11.01 8.48 17.50
N GLY A 44 -11.92 8.32 16.55
CA GLY A 44 -12.94 9.34 16.24
C GLY A 44 -12.42 10.63 15.59
N ASN A 45 -11.12 10.74 15.32
CA ASN A 45 -10.49 11.97 14.79
C ASN A 45 -9.42 11.65 13.76
N PHE A 46 -9.80 11.48 12.50
CA PHE A 46 -8.87 11.19 11.42
C PHE A 46 -8.03 12.43 11.05
N PRO A 47 -6.76 12.24 10.64
CA PRO A 47 -5.92 13.35 10.20
C PRO A 47 -6.51 14.01 8.94
N PRO A 48 -6.17 15.27 8.65
CA PRO A 48 -6.62 15.96 7.44
C PRO A 48 -6.09 15.27 6.17
N ASN A 49 -6.72 15.54 5.03
CA ASN A 49 -6.29 15.03 3.73
C ASN A 49 -5.28 16.00 3.09
N ASP A 50 -4.09 16.11 3.68
CA ASP A 50 -3.01 16.99 3.22
C ASP A 50 -1.64 16.28 3.23
N LEU A 51 -0.61 16.95 2.71
CA LEU A 51 0.76 16.44 2.66
C LEU A 51 1.61 16.86 3.88
N GLN A 52 0.99 17.38 4.93
CA GLN A 52 1.72 17.67 6.17
C GLN A 52 2.16 16.39 6.87
N PRO A 53 3.25 16.42 7.65
CA PRO A 53 3.73 15.27 8.40
C PRO A 53 2.66 14.70 9.34
N GLY A 54 2.40 13.40 9.24
CA GLY A 54 1.47 12.66 10.10
C GLY A 54 2.21 11.83 11.16
N ILE A 55 2.34 10.52 10.92
CA ILE A 55 2.98 9.57 11.86
C ILE A 55 4.33 9.09 11.36
N ASP A 56 5.15 8.53 12.27
CA ASP A 56 6.41 7.88 11.90
C ASP A 56 6.18 6.58 11.11
N ALA A 57 7.11 6.24 10.24
CA ALA A 57 7.10 4.96 9.52
C ALA A 57 7.01 3.75 10.48
N ALA A 58 7.69 3.82 11.64
CA ALA A 58 7.59 2.80 12.68
C ALA A 58 6.16 2.69 13.27
N GLN A 59 5.43 3.80 13.41
CA GLN A 59 4.03 3.78 13.84
C GLN A 59 3.13 3.16 12.77
N TYR A 60 3.39 3.45 11.50
CA TYR A 60 2.67 2.84 10.39
C TYR A 60 2.90 1.32 10.32
N ALA A 61 4.14 0.87 10.51
CA ALA A 61 4.47 -0.55 10.59
C ALA A 61 3.76 -1.23 11.79
N ARG A 62 3.70 -0.56 12.96
CA ARG A 62 2.95 -1.08 14.13
C ARG A 62 1.45 -1.19 13.88
N LEU A 63 0.85 -0.26 13.12
CA LEU A 63 -0.55 -0.37 12.72
C LEU A 63 -0.80 -1.65 11.91
N ASN A 64 0.08 -1.94 10.93
CA ASN A 64 -0.02 -3.17 10.15
C ASN A 64 0.17 -4.42 11.02
N GLN A 65 1.13 -4.40 11.96
CA GLN A 65 1.32 -5.49 12.92
C GLN A 65 0.08 -5.71 13.80
N ALA A 66 -0.52 -4.63 14.32
CA ALA A 66 -1.72 -4.71 15.15
C ALA A 66 -2.91 -5.35 14.40
N ILE A 67 -3.05 -5.10 13.10
CA ILE A 67 -4.07 -5.76 12.27
C ILE A 67 -3.76 -7.26 12.12
N GLU A 68 -2.48 -7.62 11.93
CA GLU A 68 -2.07 -9.02 11.88
C GLU A 68 -2.36 -9.75 13.19
N ASP A 69 -2.00 -9.15 14.30
CA ASP A 69 -2.23 -9.72 15.64
C ASP A 69 -3.73 -9.89 15.93
N PHE A 70 -4.56 -8.94 15.48
CA PHE A 70 -6.01 -8.97 15.66
C PHE A 70 -6.67 -10.15 14.93
N TYR A 71 -6.23 -10.43 13.68
CA TYR A 71 -6.83 -11.47 12.85
C TYR A 71 -6.10 -12.81 12.87
N GLY A 72 -4.86 -12.85 13.38
CA GLY A 72 -4.05 -14.06 13.41
C GLY A 72 -3.95 -14.72 12.03
N ARG A 73 -4.37 -15.97 11.89
CA ARG A 73 -4.29 -16.72 10.63
C ARG A 73 -5.11 -16.09 9.48
N GLY A 74 -6.11 -15.28 9.77
CA GLY A 74 -6.92 -14.57 8.78
C GLY A 74 -6.32 -13.26 8.28
N ALA A 75 -5.24 -12.77 8.90
CA ALA A 75 -4.69 -11.44 8.68
C ALA A 75 -4.27 -11.18 7.23
N ARG A 76 -3.68 -12.18 6.54
CA ARG A 76 -3.27 -12.07 5.13
C ARG A 76 -4.43 -11.63 4.23
N GLY A 77 -5.57 -12.29 4.34
CA GLY A 77 -6.77 -11.95 3.57
C GLY A 77 -7.33 -10.58 3.93
N MET A 78 -7.36 -10.24 5.22
CA MET A 78 -7.88 -8.97 5.68
C MET A 78 -7.00 -7.79 5.27
N LEU A 79 -5.67 -7.90 5.37
CA LEU A 79 -4.74 -6.87 4.90
C LEU A 79 -4.84 -6.65 3.38
N ARG A 80 -5.02 -7.72 2.59
CA ARG A 80 -5.27 -7.58 1.15
C ARG A 80 -6.58 -6.82 0.87
N ARG A 81 -7.66 -7.10 1.63
CA ARG A 81 -8.93 -6.35 1.51
C ARG A 81 -8.76 -4.87 1.89
N ILE A 82 -8.03 -4.59 2.97
CA ILE A 82 -7.71 -3.22 3.38
C ILE A 82 -6.89 -2.52 2.29
N GLY A 83 -5.88 -3.19 1.72
CA GLY A 83 -5.09 -2.67 0.61
C GLY A 83 -5.94 -2.34 -0.62
N LYS A 84 -6.87 -3.23 -0.98
CA LYS A 84 -7.85 -2.99 -2.05
C LYS A 84 -8.68 -1.72 -1.78
N ALA A 85 -9.30 -1.61 -0.60
CA ALA A 85 -10.06 -0.43 -0.19
C ALA A 85 -9.19 0.83 -0.19
N SER A 86 -7.91 0.72 0.20
CA SER A 86 -6.95 1.82 0.20
C SER A 86 -6.72 2.39 -1.19
N PHE A 87 -6.52 1.55 -2.21
CA PHE A 87 -6.40 2.04 -3.59
C PHE A 87 -7.70 2.67 -4.09
N GLN A 88 -8.86 2.05 -3.80
CA GLN A 88 -10.16 2.61 -4.18
C GLN A 88 -10.41 3.99 -3.56
N TYR A 89 -10.03 4.19 -2.29
CA TYR A 89 -10.06 5.49 -1.64
C TYR A 89 -9.15 6.50 -2.37
N ALA A 90 -7.91 6.11 -2.70
CA ALA A 90 -6.98 6.98 -3.41
C ALA A 90 -7.52 7.44 -4.78
N VAL A 91 -8.18 6.56 -5.52
CA VAL A 91 -8.83 6.92 -6.80
C VAL A 91 -9.96 7.92 -6.60
N ARG A 92 -10.79 7.75 -5.57
CA ARG A 92 -11.94 8.63 -5.28
C ARG A 92 -11.51 10.00 -4.75
N GLU A 93 -10.58 10.02 -3.79
CA GLU A 93 -10.30 11.20 -2.98
C GLU A 93 -8.92 11.83 -3.27
N GLN A 94 -8.02 11.10 -3.92
CA GLN A 94 -6.63 11.50 -4.11
C GLN A 94 -6.14 11.31 -5.55
N ALA A 95 -7.05 11.32 -6.54
CA ALA A 95 -6.72 11.10 -7.95
C ALA A 95 -5.63 12.07 -8.47
N ALA A 96 -5.61 13.32 -7.98
CA ALA A 96 -4.60 14.31 -8.33
C ALA A 96 -3.21 13.94 -7.77
N LEU A 97 -3.12 13.38 -6.57
CA LEU A 97 -1.87 12.89 -5.98
C LEU A 97 -1.32 11.70 -6.77
N LEU A 98 -2.21 10.78 -7.18
CA LEU A 98 -1.85 9.66 -8.07
C LEU A 98 -1.47 10.10 -9.49
N GLY A 99 -1.81 11.33 -9.91
CA GLY A 99 -1.55 11.78 -11.27
C GLY A 99 -2.43 11.12 -12.34
N ILE A 100 -3.58 10.56 -11.95
CA ILE A 100 -4.53 9.87 -12.85
C ILE A 100 -5.72 10.73 -13.24
N ALA A 101 -5.85 11.93 -12.69
CA ALA A 101 -6.94 12.85 -13.01
C ALA A 101 -6.91 13.24 -14.49
N GLY A 102 -8.00 12.96 -15.21
CA GLY A 102 -8.17 13.33 -16.62
C GLY A 102 -7.39 12.47 -17.63
N VAL A 103 -6.77 11.36 -17.19
CA VAL A 103 -5.99 10.49 -18.09
C VAL A 103 -6.91 9.52 -18.83
N ALA A 104 -6.87 9.57 -20.17
CA ALA A 104 -7.59 8.63 -21.06
C ALA A 104 -6.74 7.37 -21.29
N MET A 105 -6.82 6.38 -20.39
CA MET A 105 -6.00 5.17 -20.47
C MET A 105 -6.52 4.11 -21.45
N LYS A 106 -7.81 4.16 -21.82
CA LYS A 106 -8.46 3.10 -22.61
C LYS A 106 -7.83 2.81 -23.98
N VAL A 107 -7.08 3.77 -24.55
CA VAL A 107 -6.42 3.63 -25.85
C VAL A 107 -5.06 2.92 -25.77
N LEU A 108 -4.52 2.73 -24.57
CA LEU A 108 -3.22 2.09 -24.38
C LEU A 108 -3.35 0.56 -24.28
N PRO A 109 -2.34 -0.21 -24.78
CA PRO A 109 -2.24 -1.63 -24.50
C PRO A 109 -2.24 -1.95 -23.00
N GLU A 110 -2.77 -3.10 -22.62
CA GLU A 110 -2.95 -3.50 -21.22
C GLU A 110 -1.66 -3.36 -20.38
N LYS A 111 -0.54 -3.91 -20.84
CA LYS A 111 0.76 -3.81 -20.14
C LYS A 111 1.17 -2.35 -19.89
N GLN A 112 0.91 -1.46 -20.85
CA GLN A 112 1.24 -0.04 -20.71
C GLN A 112 0.33 0.66 -19.68
N ARG A 113 -0.95 0.29 -19.61
CA ARG A 113 -1.87 0.80 -18.59
C ARG A 113 -1.45 0.37 -17.19
N MET A 114 -1.10 -0.92 -17.03
CA MET A 114 -0.57 -1.45 -15.76
C MET A 114 0.73 -0.74 -15.35
N LYS A 115 1.67 -0.57 -16.28
CA LYS A 115 2.92 0.17 -16.03
C LYS A 115 2.64 1.62 -15.63
N PHE A 116 1.70 2.28 -16.27
CA PHE A 116 1.31 3.65 -15.95
C PHE A 116 0.81 3.77 -14.51
N ILE A 117 -0.15 2.93 -14.09
CA ILE A 117 -0.70 3.04 -12.73
C ILE A 117 0.34 2.71 -11.67
N LEU A 118 1.21 1.73 -11.88
CA LEU A 118 2.28 1.40 -10.94
C LEU A 118 3.29 2.55 -10.81
N ASN A 119 3.67 3.20 -11.92
CA ASN A 119 4.50 4.40 -11.87
C ASN A 119 3.79 5.59 -11.18
N SER A 120 2.47 5.71 -11.35
CA SER A 120 1.67 6.72 -10.66
C SER A 120 1.68 6.51 -9.15
N MET A 121 1.58 5.26 -8.69
CA MET A 121 1.70 4.91 -7.26
C MET A 121 3.10 5.27 -6.72
N ALA A 122 4.17 4.86 -7.42
CA ALA A 122 5.55 5.20 -7.05
C ALA A 122 5.76 6.72 -7.00
N GLY A 123 5.24 7.45 -7.99
CA GLY A 123 5.31 8.90 -8.06
C GLY A 123 4.53 9.60 -6.93
N ALA A 124 3.38 9.07 -6.54
CA ALA A 124 2.60 9.60 -5.42
C ALA A 124 3.35 9.45 -4.09
N LEU A 125 4.00 8.31 -3.86
CA LEU A 125 4.85 8.12 -2.68
C LEU A 125 6.02 9.11 -2.65
N LYS A 126 6.73 9.28 -3.76
CA LYS A 126 7.84 10.26 -3.86
C LYS A 126 7.39 11.70 -3.66
N LYS A 127 6.18 12.06 -4.08
CA LYS A 127 5.60 13.40 -3.81
C LYS A 127 5.28 13.59 -2.33
N SER A 128 4.84 12.53 -1.65
CA SER A 128 4.53 12.58 -0.23
C SER A 128 5.78 12.55 0.66
N ASN A 129 6.82 11.84 0.24
CA ASN A 129 8.13 11.82 0.90
C ASN A 129 9.24 11.61 -0.15
N PRO A 130 10.11 12.64 -0.40
CA PRO A 130 11.22 12.54 -1.34
C PRO A 130 12.27 11.46 -1.02
N GLN A 131 12.33 10.99 0.23
CA GLN A 131 13.23 9.92 0.67
C GLN A 131 12.74 8.54 0.25
N VAL A 132 11.49 8.41 -0.17
CA VAL A 132 10.95 7.13 -0.62
C VAL A 132 11.53 6.75 -1.98
N GLU A 133 12.06 5.54 -2.03
CA GLU A 133 12.58 4.92 -3.25
C GLU A 133 11.61 3.83 -3.71
N ALA A 134 10.78 4.18 -4.68
CA ALA A 134 9.85 3.26 -5.33
C ALA A 134 9.97 3.39 -6.86
N TRP A 135 9.91 2.26 -7.57
CA TRP A 135 10.02 2.22 -9.03
C TRP A 135 9.32 1.00 -9.63
N VAL A 136 9.18 1.00 -10.95
CA VAL A 136 8.65 -0.13 -11.71
C VAL A 136 9.77 -0.75 -12.54
N ASP A 137 9.93 -2.07 -12.43
CA ASP A 137 10.81 -2.86 -13.26
C ASP A 137 9.99 -3.58 -14.34
N ASP A 138 10.33 -3.33 -15.60
CA ASP A 138 9.75 -3.98 -16.78
C ASP A 138 10.81 -4.63 -17.69
N SER A 139 12.01 -4.82 -17.16
CA SER A 139 13.14 -5.44 -17.89
C SER A 139 12.99 -6.95 -18.04
N GLY A 140 12.18 -7.59 -17.20
CA GLY A 140 11.88 -9.02 -17.23
C GLY A 140 10.58 -9.36 -17.97
N GLU A 141 10.18 -10.63 -17.90
CA GLU A 141 8.93 -11.11 -18.49
C GLU A 141 7.70 -10.47 -17.81
N ARG A 142 7.79 -10.23 -16.51
CA ARG A 142 6.72 -9.70 -15.67
C ARG A 142 7.03 -8.27 -15.24
N LEU A 143 5.98 -7.45 -15.18
CA LEU A 143 6.07 -6.16 -14.49
C LEU A 143 6.25 -6.39 -13.00
N ALA A 144 7.07 -5.58 -12.35
CA ALA A 144 7.17 -5.59 -10.91
C ALA A 144 7.18 -4.15 -10.35
N TYR A 145 6.53 -3.96 -9.21
CA TYR A 145 6.63 -2.77 -8.39
C TYR A 145 7.63 -3.04 -7.27
N LEU A 146 8.56 -2.11 -7.07
CA LEU A 146 9.63 -2.25 -6.08
C LEU A 146 9.68 -1.03 -5.16
N GLU A 147 10.07 -1.28 -3.90
CA GLU A 147 10.24 -0.25 -2.90
C GLU A 147 11.36 -0.64 -1.92
N SER A 148 12.40 0.21 -1.79
CA SER A 148 13.52 -0.02 -0.87
C SER A 148 13.38 0.73 0.46
N THR A 149 12.24 1.40 0.67
CA THR A 149 11.88 2.17 1.87
C THR A 149 10.48 1.81 2.37
N CYS A 150 10.12 0.53 2.36
CA CYS A 150 8.75 0.07 2.64
C CYS A 150 8.32 0.34 4.08
N ALA A 151 7.35 1.24 4.26
CA ALA A 151 6.80 1.61 5.56
C ALA A 151 5.97 0.50 6.23
N ILE A 152 5.40 -0.44 5.44
CA ILE A 152 4.58 -1.54 5.97
C ILE A 152 5.42 -2.50 6.82
N CYS A 153 6.62 -2.82 6.36
CA CYS A 153 7.52 -3.76 7.04
C CYS A 153 8.71 -3.07 7.73
N HIS A 154 8.71 -1.73 7.83
CA HIS A 154 9.78 -0.98 8.46
C HIS A 154 10.05 -1.46 9.90
N GLY A 155 11.32 -1.85 10.18
CA GLY A 155 11.75 -2.32 11.49
C GLY A 155 11.23 -3.71 11.90
N ARG A 156 10.44 -4.37 11.05
CA ARG A 156 9.88 -5.71 11.31
C ARG A 156 10.83 -6.80 10.82
N LYS A 157 10.74 -7.99 11.42
CA LYS A 157 11.48 -9.20 10.99
C LYS A 157 10.50 -10.35 10.77
N SER A 158 10.70 -11.08 9.68
CA SER A 158 9.86 -12.22 9.31
C SER A 158 10.69 -13.26 8.53
N THR A 159 10.23 -14.50 8.51
CA THR A 159 10.74 -15.57 7.64
C THR A 159 10.04 -15.60 6.28
N GLU A 160 8.88 -14.92 6.17
CA GLU A 160 8.07 -14.85 4.96
C GLU A 160 7.78 -13.39 4.58
N PRO A 161 7.37 -13.11 3.33
CA PRO A 161 6.85 -11.81 2.92
C PRO A 161 5.60 -11.41 3.72
N ILE A 162 5.55 -10.14 4.17
CA ILE A 162 4.47 -9.65 5.06
C ILE A 162 3.76 -8.38 4.57
N CYS A 163 4.10 -7.85 3.40
CA CYS A 163 3.50 -6.62 2.91
C CYS A 163 2.14 -6.86 2.22
N HIS A 164 1.28 -7.67 2.86
CA HIS A 164 -0.01 -8.10 2.30
C HIS A 164 -0.95 -6.94 1.95
N LEU A 165 -0.86 -5.80 2.66
CA LEU A 165 -1.60 -4.59 2.31
C LEU A 165 -1.19 -4.09 0.91
N TYR A 166 0.11 -4.07 0.59
CA TYR A 166 0.57 -3.71 -0.76
C TYR A 166 0.14 -4.72 -1.81
N VAL A 167 0.17 -6.02 -1.52
CA VAL A 167 -0.36 -7.03 -2.44
C VAL A 167 -1.81 -6.69 -2.82
N GLY A 168 -2.65 -6.30 -1.86
CA GLY A 168 -4.03 -5.89 -2.12
C GLY A 168 -4.14 -4.58 -2.89
N SER A 169 -3.38 -3.57 -2.51
CA SER A 169 -3.41 -2.24 -3.14
C SER A 169 -2.90 -2.28 -4.59
N ILE A 170 -1.79 -2.97 -4.83
CA ILE A 170 -1.23 -3.16 -6.18
C ILE A 170 -2.19 -4.00 -7.03
N GLY A 171 -2.78 -5.05 -6.46
CA GLY A 171 -3.76 -5.89 -7.16
C GLY A 171 -4.96 -5.09 -7.65
N GLU A 172 -5.52 -4.24 -6.80
CA GLU A 172 -6.65 -3.37 -7.20
C GLU A 172 -6.22 -2.33 -8.23
N ALA A 173 -5.01 -1.75 -8.10
CA ALA A 173 -4.48 -0.80 -9.07
C ALA A 173 -4.31 -1.44 -10.46
N VAL A 174 -3.74 -2.64 -10.50
CA VAL A 174 -3.56 -3.41 -11.73
C VAL A 174 -4.93 -3.78 -12.32
N GLN A 175 -5.87 -4.27 -11.52
CA GLN A 175 -7.23 -4.59 -11.96
C GLN A 175 -7.94 -3.35 -12.54
N TRP A 176 -7.83 -2.21 -11.87
CA TRP A 176 -8.42 -0.95 -12.34
C TRP A 176 -7.84 -0.53 -13.70
N ALA A 177 -6.53 -0.70 -13.91
CA ALA A 177 -5.85 -0.33 -15.15
C ALA A 177 -6.06 -1.36 -16.26
N ALA A 178 -5.96 -2.65 -15.96
CA ALA A 178 -6.10 -3.75 -16.92
C ALA A 178 -7.56 -3.98 -17.32
N GLY A 179 -8.52 -3.73 -16.41
CA GLY A 179 -9.94 -4.07 -16.55
C GLY A 179 -10.26 -5.52 -16.15
N ARG A 180 -9.28 -6.24 -15.61
CA ARG A 180 -9.40 -7.62 -15.11
C ARG A 180 -8.37 -7.88 -14.00
N PRO A 181 -8.63 -8.82 -13.07
CA PRO A 181 -7.70 -9.13 -12.00
C PRO A 181 -6.45 -9.85 -12.51
N HIS A 182 -5.33 -9.60 -11.83
CA HIS A 182 -4.07 -10.30 -12.01
C HIS A 182 -3.57 -10.80 -10.66
N GLU A 183 -2.84 -11.92 -10.66
CA GLU A 183 -2.13 -12.36 -9.47
C GLU A 183 -1.03 -11.38 -9.11
N ILE A 184 -0.93 -11.02 -7.82
CA ILE A 184 0.18 -10.23 -7.29
C ILE A 184 0.92 -11.07 -6.24
N VAL A 185 2.23 -11.25 -6.46
CA VAL A 185 3.08 -12.02 -5.57
C VAL A 185 4.20 -11.13 -5.02
N GLU A 186 4.30 -11.04 -3.71
CA GLU A 186 5.47 -10.46 -3.05
C GLU A 186 6.59 -11.50 -3.05
N THR A 187 7.63 -11.31 -3.88
CA THR A 187 8.75 -12.24 -4.06
C THR A 187 9.94 -11.91 -3.16
N HIS A 188 10.12 -10.62 -2.82
CA HIS A 188 11.15 -10.12 -1.92
C HIS A 188 10.51 -9.22 -0.87
N CYS A 189 10.99 -9.30 0.37
CA CYS A 189 10.50 -8.47 1.47
C CYS A 189 11.65 -8.05 2.39
N MET A 190 11.75 -6.75 2.65
CA MET A 190 12.78 -6.19 3.54
C MET A 190 12.73 -6.78 4.95
N ALA A 191 11.54 -7.20 5.44
CA ALA A 191 11.42 -7.89 6.72
C ALA A 191 12.14 -9.25 6.75
N LYS A 192 12.38 -9.87 5.59
CA LYS A 192 13.19 -11.10 5.45
C LYS A 192 14.68 -10.83 5.36
N GLY A 193 15.08 -9.56 5.22
CA GLY A 193 16.47 -9.17 4.96
C GLY A 193 16.78 -8.92 3.48
N ASP A 194 15.79 -8.97 2.59
CA ASP A 194 15.97 -8.59 1.18
C ASP A 194 16.26 -7.07 1.07
N PRO A 195 16.96 -6.61 0.03
CA PRO A 195 17.31 -5.19 -0.12
C PRO A 195 16.12 -4.28 -0.45
N TYR A 196 15.02 -4.84 -0.89
CA TYR A 196 13.76 -4.15 -1.25
C TYR A 196 12.57 -5.10 -1.11
N CYS A 197 11.37 -4.54 -1.07
CA CYS A 197 10.14 -5.29 -1.32
C CYS A 197 9.86 -5.30 -2.83
N ARG A 198 9.55 -6.48 -3.41
CA ARG A 198 9.24 -6.67 -4.84
C ARG A 198 7.91 -7.37 -5.00
N PHE A 199 7.02 -6.77 -5.76
CA PHE A 199 5.67 -7.26 -6.06
C PHE A 199 5.56 -7.50 -7.56
N GLU A 200 5.48 -8.76 -7.97
CA GLU A 200 5.37 -9.16 -9.38
C GLU A 200 3.90 -9.27 -9.79
N VAL A 201 3.62 -8.74 -10.98
CA VAL A 201 2.32 -8.89 -11.65
C VAL A 201 2.36 -10.18 -12.45
N GLY A 202 1.60 -11.17 -12.00
CA GLY A 202 1.43 -12.45 -12.65
C GLY A 202 0.41 -12.41 -13.79
N GLU A 203 -0.05 -13.59 -14.18
CA GLU A 203 -1.07 -13.75 -15.20
C GLU A 203 -2.43 -13.23 -14.74
N ALA A 204 -3.29 -12.92 -15.69
CA ALA A 204 -4.69 -12.63 -15.40
C ALA A 204 -5.36 -13.84 -14.74
N THR A 205 -6.12 -13.58 -13.67
CA THR A 205 -6.91 -14.60 -13.01
C THR A 205 -8.33 -14.59 -13.56
N THR A 206 -8.91 -15.76 -13.79
CA THR A 206 -10.35 -15.87 -13.97
C THR A 206 -10.99 -15.73 -12.60
N ASP A 207 -11.95 -14.80 -12.47
CA ASP A 207 -12.59 -14.41 -11.22
C ASP A 207 -12.88 -15.59 -10.28
N GLY A 208 -12.54 -15.38 -9.01
CA GLY A 208 -13.11 -16.12 -7.91
C GLY A 208 -14.33 -15.40 -7.34
#